data_d58e71d0b772feeb151bb81bcd6ff73b
#
_entry.id   d58e71d0b772feeb151bb81bcd6ff73b
#
_cell.length_a   1.000
_cell.length_b   1.000
_cell.length_c   1.000
_cell.angle_alpha   90.00
_cell.angle_beta   90.00
_cell.angle_gamma   90.00
#
_symmetry.space_group_name_H-M   'P 1'
#
loop_
_entity.id
_entity.type
_entity.pdbx_description
1 polymer ?
#
loop_
_entity_poly.entity_id
_entity_poly.type
_entity_poly.pdbx_seq_one_letter_code
_entity_poly.pdbx_strand_id
1 'polypeptide(L)'
;MKIFVIHRFKDRNAAKIRLKQLAKKLSLELQPIFLDSSGGEQWKESAMNAIDEAEAVIVFNRESCEESDNAKWEIEKAKEAGKELINICINVDDAVLSDRLKSLYNLNDEFETCFASDSKDYFELYKLMLESSESLIQRRQKTNAFFITVIGSLLAIAGLLVKTGAIDSGSFGILYGFSVVGLLLCNSWRNLIDNYGKLNKAKFDVILRLEKELGAQIYSAEWVALGKGMRPKKYKSFTSTEKNVPLYFGLLIVALTLIAIGWQIWG
;
A
#
# COMPACT_ATOMS: atom_id res chain seq x y z
N MET A 1 21.34 7.41 -1.55
CA MET A 1 19.92 7.08 -1.78
C MET A 1 19.77 6.37 -3.11
N LYS A 2 19.28 5.13 -3.12
CA LYS A 2 18.97 4.37 -4.34
C LYS A 2 17.60 4.79 -4.88
N ILE A 3 17.52 5.11 -6.16
CA ILE A 3 16.29 5.59 -6.80
C ILE A 3 16.02 4.74 -8.04
N PHE A 4 14.84 4.11 -8.10
CA PHE A 4 14.40 3.47 -9.32
C PHE A 4 13.74 4.49 -10.26
N VAL A 5 14.14 4.50 -11.53
CA VAL A 5 13.69 5.50 -12.51
C VAL A 5 12.84 4.82 -13.57
N ILE A 6 11.53 5.03 -13.48
CA ILE A 6 10.57 4.61 -14.50
C ILE A 6 10.57 5.63 -15.63
N HIS A 7 10.83 5.18 -16.85
CA HIS A 7 10.95 6.04 -18.02
C HIS A 7 10.67 5.27 -19.30
N ARG A 8 10.28 5.95 -20.37
CA ARG A 8 10.32 5.34 -21.69
C ARG A 8 11.74 5.33 -22.23
N PHE A 9 12.05 4.36 -23.07
CA PHE A 9 13.38 4.23 -23.68
C PHE A 9 13.85 5.51 -24.38
N LYS A 10 12.95 6.20 -25.10
CA LYS A 10 13.24 7.49 -25.76
C LYS A 10 13.66 8.61 -24.78
N ASP A 11 13.18 8.56 -23.53
CA ASP A 11 13.38 9.60 -22.54
C ASP A 11 14.57 9.30 -21.61
N ARG A 12 15.23 8.16 -21.75
CA ARG A 12 16.30 7.67 -20.87
C ARG A 12 17.46 8.65 -20.69
N ASN A 13 17.96 9.21 -21.81
CA ASN A 13 19.09 10.13 -21.75
C ASN A 13 18.70 11.47 -21.09
N ALA A 14 17.50 11.95 -21.37
CA ALA A 14 16.97 13.15 -20.72
C ALA A 14 16.81 12.93 -19.20
N ALA A 15 16.29 11.78 -18.78
CA ALA A 15 16.19 11.41 -17.36
C ALA A 15 17.55 11.37 -16.67
N LYS A 16 18.55 10.72 -17.29
CA LYS A 16 19.93 10.66 -16.74
C LYS A 16 20.54 12.04 -16.56
N ILE A 17 20.44 12.90 -17.58
CA ILE A 17 21.00 14.28 -17.53
C ILE A 17 20.30 15.07 -16.42
N ARG A 18 18.97 15.00 -16.35
CA ARG A 18 18.17 15.74 -15.38
C ARG A 18 18.46 15.31 -13.94
N LEU A 19 18.52 14.01 -13.68
CA LEU A 19 18.86 13.51 -12.35
C LEU A 19 20.29 13.88 -11.92
N LYS A 20 21.25 13.87 -12.85
CA LYS A 20 22.62 14.31 -12.56
C LYS A 20 22.67 15.80 -12.22
N GLN A 21 21.91 16.63 -12.91
CA GLN A 21 21.80 18.07 -12.61
C GLN A 21 21.15 18.30 -11.24
N LEU A 22 20.07 17.59 -10.92
CA LEU A 22 19.41 17.66 -9.62
C LEU A 22 20.32 17.20 -8.48
N ALA A 23 20.99 16.06 -8.63
CA ALA A 23 21.94 15.56 -7.64
C ALA A 23 23.03 16.59 -7.34
N LYS A 24 23.60 17.20 -8.39
CA LYS A 24 24.61 18.25 -8.24
C LYS A 24 24.06 19.51 -7.57
N LYS A 25 22.86 19.97 -7.97
CA LYS A 25 22.22 21.16 -7.42
C LYS A 25 21.87 21.00 -5.95
N LEU A 26 21.47 19.79 -5.53
CA LEU A 26 21.04 19.48 -4.17
C LEU A 26 22.16 18.96 -3.27
N SER A 27 23.36 18.74 -3.83
CA SER A 27 24.49 18.08 -3.14
C SER A 27 24.08 16.71 -2.54
N LEU A 28 23.24 15.94 -3.25
CA LEU A 28 22.78 14.62 -2.85
C LEU A 28 23.51 13.51 -3.61
N GLU A 29 23.86 12.45 -2.90
CA GLU A 29 24.37 11.22 -3.51
C GLU A 29 23.20 10.35 -3.97
N LEU A 30 22.80 10.51 -5.23
CA LEU A 30 21.75 9.72 -5.86
C LEU A 30 22.36 8.58 -6.66
N GLN A 31 21.87 7.36 -6.44
CA GLN A 31 22.22 6.16 -7.20
C GLN A 31 21.01 5.72 -8.05
N PRO A 32 20.83 6.25 -9.26
CA PRO A 32 19.68 5.95 -10.08
C PRO A 32 19.83 4.57 -10.74
N ILE A 33 18.78 3.75 -10.60
CA ILE A 33 18.65 2.45 -11.25
C ILE A 33 17.80 2.63 -12.51
N PHE A 34 18.38 2.35 -13.67
CA PHE A 34 17.70 2.36 -14.96
C PHE A 34 17.65 0.94 -15.51
N LEU A 35 16.48 0.46 -15.87
CA LEU A 35 16.36 -0.82 -16.56
C LEU A 35 16.44 -0.65 -18.07
N ASP A 36 17.10 -1.62 -18.72
CA ASP A 36 17.02 -1.76 -20.16
C ASP A 36 15.72 -2.47 -20.51
N SER A 37 14.90 -1.87 -21.34
CA SER A 37 13.58 -2.40 -21.74
C SER A 37 13.72 -3.54 -22.76
N SER A 38 14.30 -4.66 -22.36
CA SER A 38 14.16 -5.92 -23.07
C SER A 38 12.95 -6.63 -22.47
N GLY A 39 11.80 -6.58 -23.08
CA GLY A 39 10.57 -7.18 -22.57
C GLY A 39 10.74 -8.67 -22.22
N GLY A 40 9.89 -9.20 -21.35
CA GLY A 40 9.86 -10.59 -20.95
C GLY A 40 9.77 -10.81 -19.44
N GLU A 41 9.77 -12.04 -18.97
CA GLU A 41 9.69 -12.36 -17.53
C GLU A 41 10.93 -11.89 -16.75
N GLN A 42 12.12 -11.96 -17.34
CA GLN A 42 13.35 -11.46 -16.73
C GLN A 42 13.33 -9.96 -16.45
N TRP A 43 12.71 -9.17 -17.34
CA TRP A 43 12.54 -7.74 -17.12
C TRP A 43 11.65 -7.46 -15.90
N LYS A 44 10.54 -8.18 -15.75
CA LYS A 44 9.65 -8.03 -14.58
C LYS A 44 10.37 -8.34 -13.28
N GLU A 45 11.18 -9.37 -13.26
CA GLU A 45 12.00 -9.73 -12.10
C GLU A 45 13.01 -8.63 -11.77
N SER A 46 13.70 -8.11 -12.79
CA SER A 46 14.64 -7.00 -12.62
C SER A 46 13.95 -5.73 -12.13
N ALA A 47 12.74 -5.43 -12.64
CA ALA A 47 11.96 -4.29 -12.21
C ALA A 47 11.50 -4.41 -10.74
N MET A 48 11.04 -5.60 -10.32
CA MET A 48 10.66 -5.83 -8.93
C MET A 48 11.86 -5.72 -8.00
N ASN A 49 13.02 -6.28 -8.37
CA ASN A 49 14.24 -6.12 -7.58
C ASN A 49 14.65 -4.65 -7.46
N ALA A 50 14.58 -3.89 -8.56
CA ALA A 50 14.88 -2.47 -8.57
C ALA A 50 13.91 -1.65 -7.71
N ILE A 51 12.61 -1.98 -7.73
CA ILE A 51 11.59 -1.37 -6.89
C ILE A 51 11.86 -1.70 -5.41
N ASP A 52 12.17 -2.95 -5.09
CA ASP A 52 12.44 -3.38 -3.71
C ASP A 52 13.69 -2.70 -3.14
N GLU A 53 14.76 -2.62 -3.94
CA GLU A 53 16.02 -1.98 -3.53
C GLU A 53 15.94 -0.45 -3.45
N ALA A 54 15.04 0.17 -4.20
CA ALA A 54 14.93 1.61 -4.24
C ALA A 54 14.27 2.19 -2.98
N GLU A 55 14.80 3.28 -2.49
CA GLU A 55 14.23 4.06 -1.40
C GLU A 55 13.08 4.95 -1.90
N ALA A 56 13.19 5.42 -3.14
CA ALA A 56 12.15 6.16 -3.83
C ALA A 56 12.06 5.77 -5.31
N VAL A 57 10.90 6.03 -5.93
CA VAL A 57 10.67 5.78 -7.35
C VAL A 57 10.38 7.08 -8.05
N ILE A 58 11.15 7.37 -9.08
CA ILE A 58 10.95 8.53 -9.94
C ILE A 58 10.24 8.10 -11.23
N VAL A 59 9.13 8.73 -11.53
CA VAL A 59 8.44 8.60 -12.82
C VAL A 59 8.82 9.79 -13.69
N PHE A 60 9.68 9.55 -14.66
CA PHE A 60 10.15 10.60 -15.57
C PHE A 60 9.20 10.74 -16.76
N ASN A 61 8.66 11.93 -16.98
CA ASN A 61 7.69 12.23 -18.01
C ASN A 61 6.47 11.30 -17.96
N ARG A 62 5.63 11.51 -16.94
CA ARG A 62 4.49 10.64 -16.65
C ARG A 62 3.55 10.42 -17.83
N GLU A 63 3.25 11.47 -18.59
CA GLU A 63 2.39 11.38 -19.77
C GLU A 63 2.97 10.38 -20.79
N SER A 64 4.28 10.44 -21.04
CA SER A 64 4.97 9.49 -21.89
C SER A 64 4.95 8.06 -21.30
N CYS A 65 5.06 7.90 -19.98
CA CYS A 65 4.98 6.60 -19.32
C CYS A 65 3.59 5.97 -19.44
N GLU A 66 2.53 6.78 -19.45
CA GLU A 66 1.14 6.31 -19.60
C GLU A 66 0.84 5.73 -20.98
N GLU A 67 1.70 5.94 -21.97
CA GLU A 67 1.61 5.29 -23.29
C GLU A 67 2.31 3.91 -23.34
N SER A 68 3.00 3.49 -22.28
CA SER A 68 3.77 2.25 -22.22
C SER A 68 3.19 1.29 -21.20
N ASP A 69 2.80 0.09 -21.64
CA ASP A 69 2.25 -0.94 -20.74
C ASP A 69 3.29 -1.40 -19.70
N ASN A 70 4.56 -1.43 -20.07
CA ASN A 70 5.65 -1.76 -19.13
C ASN A 70 5.79 -0.69 -18.05
N ALA A 71 5.81 0.60 -18.43
CA ALA A 71 5.91 1.69 -17.46
C ALA A 71 4.65 1.78 -16.56
N LYS A 72 3.45 1.54 -17.10
CA LYS A 72 2.23 1.42 -16.29
C LYS A 72 2.34 0.31 -15.25
N TRP A 73 2.80 -0.86 -15.67
CA TRP A 73 3.00 -2.00 -14.79
C TRP A 73 4.02 -1.68 -13.68
N GLU A 74 5.16 -1.05 -14.02
CA GLU A 74 6.15 -0.60 -13.04
C GLU A 74 5.58 0.40 -12.03
N ILE A 75 4.80 1.38 -12.49
CA ILE A 75 4.12 2.36 -11.64
C ILE A 75 3.14 1.67 -10.69
N GLU A 76 2.35 0.71 -11.19
CA GLU A 76 1.40 -0.04 -10.38
C GLU A 76 2.13 -0.87 -9.31
N LYS A 77 3.19 -1.57 -9.69
CA LYS A 77 4.00 -2.38 -8.75
C LYS A 77 4.72 -1.52 -7.71
N ALA A 78 5.24 -0.37 -8.09
CA ALA A 78 5.82 0.58 -7.14
C ALA A 78 4.79 1.10 -6.13
N LYS A 79 3.54 1.36 -6.57
CA LYS A 79 2.42 1.72 -5.67
C LYS A 79 2.05 0.57 -4.75
N GLU A 80 1.91 -0.65 -5.27
CA GLU A 80 1.64 -1.85 -4.47
C GLU A 80 2.72 -2.10 -3.41
N ALA A 81 3.99 -1.86 -3.77
CA ALA A 81 5.12 -1.90 -2.87
C ALA A 81 5.13 -0.73 -1.86
N GLY A 82 4.19 0.22 -1.98
CA GLY A 82 4.08 1.41 -1.12
C GLY A 82 5.27 2.36 -1.24
N LYS A 83 5.97 2.34 -2.37
CA LYS A 83 7.07 3.27 -2.64
C LYS A 83 6.50 4.66 -2.93
N GLU A 84 7.19 5.69 -2.49
CA GLU A 84 6.84 7.05 -2.87
C GLU A 84 7.16 7.30 -4.34
N LEU A 85 6.15 7.77 -5.08
CA LEU A 85 6.26 8.09 -6.50
C LEU A 85 6.51 9.60 -6.67
N ILE A 86 7.64 9.95 -7.21
CA ILE A 86 8.01 11.33 -7.51
C ILE A 86 7.92 11.53 -9.01
N ASN A 87 6.97 12.37 -9.47
CA ASN A 87 6.84 12.68 -10.88
C ASN A 87 7.81 13.79 -11.27
N ILE A 88 8.65 13.55 -12.26
CA ILE A 88 9.55 14.53 -12.86
C ILE A 88 9.13 14.73 -14.31
N CYS A 89 8.76 15.96 -14.67
CA CYS A 89 8.60 16.37 -16.07
C CYS A 89 9.81 17.21 -16.51
N ILE A 90 10.01 17.34 -17.82
CA ILE A 90 11.11 18.12 -18.40
C ILE A 90 11.05 19.58 -17.96
N ASN A 91 9.85 20.11 -17.67
CA ASN A 91 9.56 21.53 -17.46
C ASN A 91 9.01 21.87 -16.05
N VAL A 92 9.09 20.98 -15.06
CA VAL A 92 8.54 21.24 -13.71
C VAL A 92 9.53 22.01 -12.83
N ASP A 93 8.98 22.90 -12.02
CA ASP A 93 9.68 23.71 -11.03
C ASP A 93 10.53 22.83 -10.09
N ASP A 94 11.81 23.09 -10.09
CA ASP A 94 12.81 22.35 -9.32
C ASP A 94 12.65 22.49 -7.80
N ALA A 95 11.92 23.51 -7.32
CA ALA A 95 11.84 23.80 -5.89
C ALA A 95 11.07 22.72 -5.12
N VAL A 96 9.85 22.41 -5.56
CA VAL A 96 8.98 21.38 -4.91
C VAL A 96 9.63 19.99 -4.98
N LEU A 97 10.24 19.67 -6.11
CA LEU A 97 10.95 18.42 -6.31
C LEU A 97 12.19 18.32 -5.41
N SER A 98 12.92 19.42 -5.29
CA SER A 98 14.12 19.53 -4.45
C SER A 98 13.79 19.30 -2.98
N ASP A 99 12.73 19.92 -2.49
CA ASP A 99 12.32 19.79 -1.09
C ASP A 99 11.86 18.36 -0.78
N ARG A 100 11.16 17.73 -1.71
CA ARG A 100 10.68 16.35 -1.56
C ARG A 100 11.82 15.32 -1.57
N LEU A 101 12.80 15.49 -2.47
CA LEU A 101 13.98 14.62 -2.50
C LEU A 101 14.87 14.82 -1.26
N LYS A 102 15.02 16.04 -0.78
CA LYS A 102 15.75 16.32 0.48
C LYS A 102 15.04 15.72 1.68
N SER A 103 13.72 15.84 1.75
CA SER A 103 12.92 15.25 2.83
C SER A 103 13.09 13.73 2.89
N LEU A 104 13.02 13.04 1.74
CA LEU A 104 13.24 11.59 1.67
C LEU A 104 14.67 11.19 2.01
N TYR A 105 15.64 11.95 1.56
CA TYR A 105 17.04 11.70 1.88
C TYR A 105 17.30 11.81 3.39
N ASN A 106 16.77 12.86 4.03
CA ASN A 106 16.91 13.07 5.47
C ASN A 106 16.20 11.97 6.28
N LEU A 107 14.99 11.54 5.86
CA LEU A 107 14.28 10.43 6.52
C LEU A 107 15.05 9.12 6.45
N ASN A 108 15.71 8.84 5.33
CA ASN A 108 16.49 7.63 5.19
C ASN A 108 17.75 7.66 6.04
N ASP A 109 18.44 8.80 6.09
CA ASP A 109 19.60 9.01 6.95
C ASP A 109 19.22 8.89 8.43
N GLU A 110 18.07 9.48 8.82
CA GLU A 110 17.51 9.37 10.16
C GLU A 110 17.16 7.89 10.51
N PHE A 111 16.60 7.13 9.56
CA PHE A 111 16.31 5.70 9.76
C PHE A 111 17.60 4.90 10.00
N GLU A 112 18.65 5.09 9.20
CA GLU A 112 19.92 4.40 9.37
C GLU A 112 20.63 4.83 10.67
N THR A 113 20.54 6.09 11.08
CA THR A 113 21.13 6.57 12.35
C THR A 113 20.49 5.91 13.58
N CYS A 114 19.20 5.51 13.52
CA CYS A 114 18.56 4.76 14.59
C CYS A 114 19.22 3.40 14.85
N PHE A 115 19.92 2.82 13.86
CA PHE A 115 20.63 1.54 13.99
C PHE A 115 22.15 1.71 14.27
N ALA A 116 22.67 2.92 14.23
CA ALA A 116 24.09 3.20 14.42
C ALA A 116 24.55 3.14 15.90
N SER A 117 23.67 2.80 16.83
CA SER A 117 24.03 2.67 18.24
C SER A 117 24.76 1.34 18.51
N ASP A 118 25.78 1.36 19.37
CA ASP A 118 26.57 0.22 19.85
C ASP A 118 25.75 -0.83 20.65
N SER A 119 24.46 -0.98 20.41
CA SER A 119 23.64 -1.92 21.16
C SER A 119 23.99 -3.35 20.77
N LYS A 120 24.56 -4.07 21.74
CA LYS A 120 24.95 -5.48 21.61
C LYS A 120 23.75 -6.45 21.56
N ASP A 121 22.51 -5.94 21.66
CA ASP A 121 21.31 -6.76 21.83
C ASP A 121 20.38 -6.80 20.62
N TYR A 122 20.95 -6.81 19.41
CA TYR A 122 20.14 -6.92 18.17
C TYR A 122 19.20 -8.12 18.17
N PHE A 123 19.59 -9.23 18.80
CA PHE A 123 18.77 -10.43 18.86
C PHE A 123 17.52 -10.22 19.75
N GLU A 124 17.66 -9.56 20.88
CA GLU A 124 16.52 -9.24 21.75
C GLU A 124 15.59 -8.21 21.11
N LEU A 125 16.15 -7.19 20.42
CA LEU A 125 15.36 -6.24 19.64
C LEU A 125 14.61 -6.92 18.49
N TYR A 126 15.25 -7.87 17.83
CA TYR A 126 14.62 -8.67 16.79
C TYR A 126 13.43 -9.48 17.32
N LYS A 127 13.59 -10.20 18.45
CA LYS A 127 12.48 -10.90 19.11
C LYS A 127 11.33 -9.96 19.49
N LEU A 128 11.66 -8.81 20.08
CA LEU A 128 10.66 -7.81 20.46
C LEU A 128 9.87 -7.31 19.24
N MET A 129 10.54 -7.08 18.11
CA MET A 129 9.89 -6.67 16.87
C MET A 129 9.00 -7.76 16.28
N LEU A 130 9.39 -9.04 16.38
CA LEU A 130 8.57 -10.18 16.00
C LEU A 130 7.29 -10.26 16.84
N GLU A 131 7.42 -10.25 18.15
CA GLU A 131 6.27 -10.25 19.07
C GLU A 131 5.34 -9.07 18.82
N SER A 132 5.92 -7.88 18.56
CA SER A 132 5.16 -6.70 18.19
C SER A 132 4.42 -6.85 16.85
N SER A 133 5.00 -7.55 15.88
CA SER A 133 4.36 -7.85 14.59
C SER A 133 3.22 -8.85 14.76
N GLU A 134 3.41 -9.91 15.53
CA GLU A 134 2.37 -10.89 15.86
C GLU A 134 1.20 -10.23 16.61
N SER A 135 1.50 -9.38 17.60
CA SER A 135 0.48 -8.61 18.32
C SER A 135 -0.33 -7.71 17.38
N LEU A 136 0.30 -7.13 16.36
CA LEU A 136 -0.39 -6.34 15.34
C LEU A 136 -1.37 -7.19 14.53
N ILE A 137 -0.97 -8.41 14.15
CA ILE A 137 -1.82 -9.36 13.43
C ILE A 137 -3.05 -9.73 14.27
N GLN A 138 -2.84 -10.03 15.55
CA GLN A 138 -3.94 -10.35 16.49
C GLN A 138 -4.91 -9.17 16.68
N ARG A 139 -4.40 -7.94 16.81
CA ARG A 139 -5.23 -6.72 16.89
C ARG A 139 -6.06 -6.54 15.62
N ARG A 140 -5.47 -6.77 14.44
CA ARG A 140 -6.17 -6.70 13.16
C ARG A 140 -7.31 -7.73 13.08
N GLN A 141 -7.06 -8.97 13.51
CA GLN A 141 -8.10 -10.01 13.53
C GLN A 141 -9.26 -9.64 14.47
N LYS A 142 -8.96 -9.13 15.69
CA LYS A 142 -9.97 -8.65 16.63
C LYS A 142 -10.79 -7.49 16.04
N THR A 143 -10.14 -6.57 15.36
CA THR A 143 -10.80 -5.45 14.67
C THR A 143 -11.73 -5.94 13.56
N ASN A 144 -11.29 -6.91 12.74
CA ASN A 144 -12.11 -7.50 11.70
C ASN A 144 -13.35 -8.19 12.30
N ALA A 145 -13.17 -9.00 13.36
CA ALA A 145 -14.27 -9.65 14.06
C ALA A 145 -15.26 -8.63 14.63
N PHE A 146 -14.78 -7.55 15.23
CA PHE A 146 -15.61 -6.46 15.73
C PHE A 146 -16.50 -5.84 14.63
N PHE A 147 -15.92 -5.47 13.49
CA PHE A 147 -16.70 -4.86 12.42
C PHE A 147 -17.71 -5.84 11.80
N ILE A 148 -17.33 -7.12 11.61
CA ILE A 148 -18.25 -8.16 11.14
C ILE A 148 -19.45 -8.29 12.09
N THR A 149 -19.19 -8.32 13.40
CA THR A 149 -20.25 -8.44 14.41
C THR A 149 -21.16 -7.22 14.41
N VAL A 150 -20.59 -6.00 14.41
CA VAL A 150 -21.39 -4.76 14.46
C VAL A 150 -22.22 -4.60 13.19
N ILE A 151 -21.64 -4.78 12.01
CA ILE A 151 -22.36 -4.64 10.73
C ILE A 151 -23.39 -5.75 10.59
N GLY A 152 -23.02 -7.00 10.96
CA GLY A 152 -23.96 -8.14 10.95
C GLY A 152 -25.16 -7.92 11.89
N SER A 153 -24.93 -7.39 13.10
CA SER A 153 -26.00 -7.07 14.05
C SER A 153 -26.89 -5.95 13.50
N LEU A 154 -26.30 -4.93 12.88
CA LEU A 154 -27.04 -3.82 12.27
C LEU A 154 -27.97 -4.33 11.15
N LEU A 155 -27.47 -5.23 10.28
CA LEU A 155 -28.27 -5.83 9.23
C LEU A 155 -29.37 -6.77 9.79
N ALA A 156 -29.07 -7.53 10.86
CA ALA A 156 -30.03 -8.38 11.51
C ALA A 156 -31.18 -7.59 12.15
N ILE A 157 -30.86 -6.48 12.82
CA ILE A 157 -31.86 -5.58 13.40
C ILE A 157 -32.73 -4.97 12.30
N ALA A 158 -32.12 -4.46 11.23
CA ALA A 158 -32.86 -3.90 10.08
C ALA A 158 -33.81 -4.96 9.47
N GLY A 159 -33.35 -6.19 9.27
CA GLY A 159 -34.16 -7.30 8.76
C GLY A 159 -35.32 -7.68 9.71
N LEU A 160 -35.09 -7.67 11.02
CA LEU A 160 -36.11 -7.93 12.03
C LEU A 160 -37.20 -6.85 12.00
N LEU A 161 -36.82 -5.58 11.93
CA LEU A 161 -37.76 -4.46 11.85
C LEU A 161 -38.66 -4.54 10.61
N VAL A 162 -38.11 -4.93 9.48
CA VAL A 162 -38.89 -5.20 8.25
C VAL A 162 -39.85 -6.37 8.45
N LYS A 163 -39.35 -7.50 9.00
CA LYS A 163 -40.17 -8.72 9.20
C LYS A 163 -41.35 -8.52 10.17
N THR A 164 -41.16 -7.74 11.23
CA THR A 164 -42.20 -7.51 12.24
C THR A 164 -43.20 -6.45 11.83
N GLY A 165 -43.08 -5.84 10.65
CA GLY A 165 -43.95 -4.75 10.22
C GLY A 165 -43.82 -3.48 11.10
N ALA A 166 -42.74 -3.38 11.89
CA ALA A 166 -42.47 -2.19 12.70
C ALA A 166 -42.09 -0.97 11.84
N ILE A 167 -41.89 -1.18 10.55
CA ILE A 167 -41.59 -0.15 9.55
C ILE A 167 -42.80 -0.03 8.62
N ASP A 168 -43.65 0.93 8.90
CA ASP A 168 -44.72 1.34 8.01
C ASP A 168 -44.19 2.21 6.87
N SER A 169 -45.01 2.45 5.84
CA SER A 169 -44.63 3.21 4.65
C SER A 169 -44.08 4.63 4.94
N GLY A 170 -44.30 5.18 6.16
CA GLY A 170 -43.69 6.43 6.63
C GLY A 170 -42.36 6.31 7.36
N SER A 171 -41.93 5.09 7.69
CA SER A 171 -40.76 4.84 8.57
C SER A 171 -39.53 4.34 7.82
N PHE A 172 -39.54 4.32 6.47
CA PHE A 172 -38.36 3.93 5.65
C PHE A 172 -37.12 4.74 5.93
N GLY A 173 -37.26 5.99 6.46
CA GLY A 173 -36.14 6.81 6.90
C GLY A 173 -35.18 6.11 7.89
N ILE A 174 -35.74 5.21 8.73
CA ILE A 174 -34.94 4.41 9.67
C ILE A 174 -34.02 3.46 8.92
N LEU A 175 -34.51 2.76 7.89
CA LEU A 175 -33.70 1.86 7.07
C LEU A 175 -32.59 2.60 6.33
N TYR A 176 -32.87 3.78 5.82
CA TYR A 176 -31.85 4.63 5.19
C TYR A 176 -30.79 5.07 6.21
N GLY A 177 -31.20 5.41 7.45
CA GLY A 177 -30.29 5.68 8.54
C GLY A 177 -29.34 4.51 8.83
N PHE A 178 -29.87 3.28 8.94
CA PHE A 178 -29.06 2.06 9.09
C PHE A 178 -28.11 1.86 7.92
N SER A 179 -28.55 2.12 6.69
CA SER A 179 -27.71 1.98 5.50
C SER A 179 -26.54 2.98 5.50
N VAL A 180 -26.80 4.24 5.83
CA VAL A 180 -25.75 5.26 5.92
C VAL A 180 -24.73 4.91 7.01
N VAL A 181 -25.18 4.52 8.21
CA VAL A 181 -24.28 4.09 9.29
C VAL A 181 -23.46 2.87 8.87
N GLY A 182 -24.10 1.88 8.25
CA GLY A 182 -23.42 0.69 7.76
C GLY A 182 -22.32 1.00 6.71
N LEU A 183 -22.60 1.90 5.77
CA LEU A 183 -21.62 2.33 4.77
C LEU A 183 -20.44 3.10 5.38
N LEU A 184 -20.72 3.98 6.37
CA LEU A 184 -19.66 4.68 7.10
C LEU A 184 -18.78 3.70 7.88
N LEU A 185 -19.37 2.68 8.51
CA LEU A 185 -18.62 1.62 9.19
C LEU A 185 -17.76 0.81 8.20
N CYS A 186 -18.30 0.42 7.05
CA CYS A 186 -17.53 -0.27 6.00
C CYS A 186 -16.33 0.56 5.52
N ASN A 187 -16.52 1.86 5.30
CA ASN A 187 -15.44 2.75 4.90
C ASN A 187 -14.37 2.91 5.99
N SER A 188 -14.78 3.09 7.25
CA SER A 188 -13.88 3.16 8.39
C SER A 188 -13.08 1.88 8.58
N TRP A 189 -13.75 0.72 8.43
CA TRP A 189 -13.10 -0.58 8.49
C TRP A 189 -12.04 -0.75 7.40
N ARG A 190 -12.39 -0.40 6.14
CA ARG A 190 -11.44 -0.44 5.02
C ARG A 190 -10.19 0.41 5.26
N ASN A 191 -10.37 1.61 5.79
CA ASN A 191 -9.26 2.52 6.13
C ASN A 191 -8.37 1.94 7.25
N LEU A 192 -8.98 1.31 8.27
CA LEU A 192 -8.23 0.62 9.33
C LEU A 192 -7.39 -0.54 8.80
N ILE A 193 -7.95 -1.38 7.92
CA ILE A 193 -7.19 -2.47 7.27
C ILE A 193 -5.99 -1.91 6.51
N ASP A 194 -6.18 -0.80 5.78
CA ASP A 194 -5.09 -0.14 5.06
C ASP A 194 -3.98 0.35 5.98
N ASN A 195 -4.35 1.00 7.07
CA ASN A 195 -3.40 1.49 8.07
C ASN A 195 -2.65 0.34 8.76
N TYR A 196 -3.33 -0.76 9.09
CA TYR A 196 -2.66 -1.96 9.60
C TYR A 196 -1.66 -2.55 8.58
N GLY A 197 -2.00 -2.53 7.28
CA GLY A 197 -1.10 -2.96 6.22
C GLY A 197 0.17 -2.11 6.15
N LYS A 198 0.02 -0.78 6.20
CA LYS A 198 1.15 0.17 6.21
C LYS A 198 2.03 0.00 7.44
N LEU A 199 1.42 -0.12 8.63
CA LEU A 199 2.15 -0.32 9.87
C LEU A 199 2.90 -1.66 9.88
N ASN A 200 2.26 -2.73 9.38
CA ASN A 200 2.92 -4.04 9.26
C ASN A 200 4.14 -3.97 8.34
N LYS A 201 4.01 -3.26 7.19
CA LYS A 201 5.13 -3.05 6.28
C LYS A 201 6.29 -2.34 6.98
N ALA A 202 6.03 -1.22 7.68
CA ALA A 202 7.07 -0.50 8.41
C ALA A 202 7.77 -1.37 9.46
N LYS A 203 7.02 -2.25 10.16
CA LYS A 203 7.62 -3.20 11.10
C LYS A 203 8.53 -4.21 10.40
N PHE A 204 8.12 -4.72 9.25
CA PHE A 204 8.96 -5.63 8.46
C PHE A 204 10.21 -4.96 7.93
N ASP A 205 10.16 -3.68 7.53
CA ASP A 205 11.35 -2.92 7.12
C ASP A 205 12.38 -2.87 8.26
N VAL A 206 11.94 -2.67 9.52
CA VAL A 206 12.81 -2.72 10.71
C VAL A 206 13.34 -4.13 10.97
N ILE A 207 12.48 -5.16 10.88
CA ILE A 207 12.87 -6.58 11.08
C ILE A 207 13.94 -6.98 10.05
N LEU A 208 13.74 -6.66 8.77
CA LEU A 208 14.69 -6.96 7.71
C LEU A 208 16.03 -6.23 7.89
N ARG A 209 15.99 -5.03 8.48
CA ARG A 209 17.22 -4.29 8.80
C ARG A 209 17.97 -4.97 9.95
N LEU A 210 17.26 -5.41 11.01
CA LEU A 210 17.86 -6.17 12.11
C LEU A 210 18.45 -7.52 11.65
N GLU A 211 17.80 -8.22 10.72
CA GLU A 211 18.32 -9.46 10.13
C GLU A 211 19.70 -9.29 9.46
N LYS A 212 19.94 -8.15 8.85
CA LYS A 212 21.27 -7.87 8.24
C LYS A 212 22.36 -7.82 9.30
N GLU A 213 22.09 -7.29 10.49
CA GLU A 213 23.04 -7.23 11.60
C GLU A 213 23.24 -8.60 12.25
N LEU A 214 22.21 -9.47 12.24
CA LEU A 214 22.28 -10.81 12.80
C LEU A 214 22.97 -11.82 11.86
N GLY A 215 23.18 -11.45 10.58
CA GLY A 215 23.79 -12.35 9.59
C GLY A 215 22.90 -13.48 9.11
N ALA A 216 21.65 -13.59 9.57
CA ALA A 216 20.67 -14.59 9.17
C ALA A 216 19.43 -13.90 8.60
N GLN A 217 19.15 -14.08 7.30
CA GLN A 217 18.08 -13.38 6.57
C GLN A 217 16.88 -14.32 6.35
N ILE A 218 16.19 -14.69 7.43
CA ILE A 218 15.09 -15.68 7.43
C ILE A 218 13.86 -15.15 6.69
N TYR A 219 13.40 -13.95 7.00
CA TYR A 219 12.22 -13.34 6.33
C TYR A 219 12.52 -12.89 4.92
N SER A 220 13.74 -12.46 4.64
CA SER A 220 14.19 -12.22 3.26
C SER A 220 14.13 -13.51 2.43
N ALA A 221 14.56 -14.64 3.00
CA ALA A 221 14.50 -15.95 2.35
C ALA A 221 13.04 -16.40 2.14
N GLU A 222 12.17 -16.22 3.13
CA GLU A 222 10.74 -16.49 3.01
C GLU A 222 10.10 -15.67 1.87
N TRP A 223 10.40 -14.38 1.79
CA TRP A 223 9.91 -13.51 0.73
C TRP A 223 10.36 -13.96 -0.66
N VAL A 224 11.62 -14.40 -0.80
CA VAL A 224 12.13 -15.01 -2.03
C VAL A 224 11.38 -16.32 -2.36
N ALA A 225 11.15 -17.19 -1.37
CA ALA A 225 10.42 -18.45 -1.53
C ALA A 225 8.96 -18.22 -1.98
N LEU A 226 8.32 -17.14 -1.51
CA LEU A 226 6.99 -16.70 -1.93
C LEU A 226 6.97 -16.04 -3.32
N GLY A 227 8.14 -15.91 -3.96
CA GLY A 227 8.30 -15.35 -5.31
C GLY A 227 8.22 -13.83 -5.35
N LYS A 228 8.59 -13.14 -4.26
CA LYS A 228 8.67 -11.66 -4.16
C LYS A 228 7.40 -10.93 -4.63
N GLY A 229 6.23 -11.53 -4.43
CA GLY A 229 4.96 -10.97 -4.89
C GLY A 229 4.71 -11.04 -6.41
N MET A 230 5.65 -11.55 -7.21
CA MET A 230 5.53 -11.68 -8.67
C MET A 230 4.66 -12.87 -9.10
N ARG A 231 4.40 -13.79 -8.21
CA ARG A 231 3.62 -15.01 -8.50
C ARG A 231 2.27 -14.98 -7.75
N PRO A 232 1.23 -14.29 -8.25
CA PRO A 232 -0.06 -14.14 -7.57
C PRO A 232 -0.77 -15.48 -7.32
N LYS A 233 -0.40 -16.54 -8.05
CA LYS A 233 -0.84 -17.92 -7.79
C LYS A 233 -0.17 -18.55 -6.58
N LYS A 234 1.05 -18.13 -6.22
CA LYS A 234 1.80 -18.62 -5.06
C LYS A 234 1.46 -17.85 -3.78
N TYR A 235 1.35 -16.53 -3.89
CA TYR A 235 1.09 -15.67 -2.74
C TYR A 235 0.24 -14.47 -3.14
N LYS A 236 -0.79 -14.23 -2.37
CA LYS A 236 -1.62 -13.02 -2.44
C LYS A 236 -1.59 -12.35 -1.07
N SER A 237 -1.28 -11.07 -1.04
CA SER A 237 -1.20 -10.33 0.23
C SER A 237 -2.51 -10.42 1.01
N PHE A 238 -2.41 -10.75 2.30
CA PHE A 238 -3.57 -10.79 3.21
C PHE A 238 -4.32 -9.45 3.21
N THR A 239 -3.60 -8.34 3.25
CA THR A 239 -4.18 -7.00 3.24
C THR A 239 -5.04 -6.75 1.98
N SER A 240 -4.58 -7.20 0.81
CA SER A 240 -5.33 -7.03 -0.44
C SER A 240 -6.62 -7.86 -0.46
N THR A 241 -6.61 -9.02 0.16
CA THR A 241 -7.79 -9.90 0.27
C THR A 241 -8.78 -9.36 1.30
N GLU A 242 -8.30 -8.95 2.46
CA GLU A 242 -9.13 -8.42 3.54
C GLU A 242 -9.80 -7.10 3.19
N LYS A 243 -9.17 -6.23 2.40
CA LYS A 243 -9.78 -4.97 1.91
C LYS A 243 -11.06 -5.16 1.10
N ASN A 244 -11.26 -6.35 0.51
CA ASN A 244 -12.45 -6.65 -0.25
C ASN A 244 -13.65 -6.99 0.64
N VAL A 245 -13.43 -7.44 1.89
CA VAL A 245 -14.51 -7.82 2.80
C VAL A 245 -15.43 -6.64 3.13
N PRO A 246 -14.93 -5.47 3.60
CA PRO A 246 -15.77 -4.29 3.79
C PRO A 246 -16.48 -3.83 2.52
N LEU A 247 -15.84 -3.99 1.35
CA LEU A 247 -16.44 -3.64 0.07
C LEU A 247 -17.66 -4.51 -0.21
N TYR A 248 -17.59 -5.84 0.00
CA TYR A 248 -18.70 -6.74 -0.20
C TYR A 248 -19.87 -6.45 0.74
N PHE A 249 -19.59 -6.14 2.02
CA PHE A 249 -20.62 -5.69 2.96
C PHE A 249 -21.26 -4.37 2.51
N GLY A 250 -20.46 -3.41 2.04
CA GLY A 250 -20.95 -2.14 1.49
C GLY A 250 -21.87 -2.35 0.28
N LEU A 251 -21.47 -3.21 -0.66
CA LEU A 251 -22.28 -3.56 -1.83
C LEU A 251 -23.59 -4.26 -1.43
N LEU A 252 -23.56 -5.15 -0.43
CA LEU A 252 -24.74 -5.79 0.11
C LEU A 252 -25.71 -4.76 0.71
N ILE A 253 -25.22 -3.82 1.51
CA ILE A 253 -26.04 -2.74 2.09
C ILE A 253 -26.68 -1.89 0.98
N VAL A 254 -25.92 -1.51 -0.04
CA VAL A 254 -26.46 -0.76 -1.19
C VAL A 254 -27.54 -1.55 -1.91
N ALA A 255 -27.32 -2.83 -2.19
CA ALA A 255 -28.30 -3.68 -2.86
C ALA A 255 -29.59 -3.79 -2.05
N LEU A 256 -29.51 -4.04 -0.74
CA LEU A 256 -30.67 -4.09 0.14
C LEU A 256 -31.43 -2.75 0.20
N THR A 257 -30.69 -1.64 0.20
CA THR A 257 -31.29 -0.29 0.18
C THR A 257 -32.05 -0.04 -1.13
N LEU A 258 -31.47 -0.45 -2.28
CA LEU A 258 -32.13 -0.31 -3.58
C LEU A 258 -33.39 -1.17 -3.67
N ILE A 259 -33.37 -2.38 -3.12
CA ILE A 259 -34.55 -3.25 -3.04
C ILE A 259 -35.66 -2.57 -2.19
N ALA A 260 -35.29 -1.99 -1.04
CA ALA A 260 -36.24 -1.28 -0.18
C ALA A 260 -36.86 -0.05 -0.89
N ILE A 261 -36.05 0.72 -1.64
CA ILE A 261 -36.55 1.85 -2.46
C ILE A 261 -37.50 1.33 -3.55
N GLY A 262 -37.12 0.27 -4.26
CA GLY A 262 -37.98 -0.34 -5.28
C GLY A 262 -39.33 -0.78 -4.71
N TRP A 263 -39.33 -1.40 -3.54
CA TRP A 263 -40.57 -1.83 -2.87
C TRP A 263 -41.42 -0.62 -2.44
N GLN A 264 -40.82 0.48 -2.03
CA GLN A 264 -41.56 1.72 -1.67
C GLN A 264 -42.23 2.37 -2.88
N ILE A 265 -41.66 2.23 -4.08
CA ILE A 265 -42.18 2.88 -5.30
C ILE A 265 -43.24 2.02 -5.99
N TRP A 266 -43.15 0.69 -5.94
CA TRP A 266 -43.95 -0.23 -6.75
C TRP A 266 -44.87 -1.16 -5.93
N GLY A 267 -44.73 -1.21 -4.60
CA GLY A 267 -45.56 -1.95 -3.66
C GLY A 267 -46.52 -1.07 -2.93
#